data_c4e28f413c5648db8804a19b4ce5f697
#
_entry.id   c4e28f413c5648db8804a19b4ce5f697
#
_cell.length_a   1.000
_cell.length_b   1.000
_cell.length_c   1.000
_cell.angle_alpha   90.00
_cell.angle_beta   90.00
_cell.angle_gamma   90.00
#
_symmetry.space_group_name_H-M   'P 1'
#
loop_
_entity.id
_entity.type
_entity.pdbx_description
1 polymer ?
#
loop_
_entity_poly.entity_id
_entity_poly.type
_entity_poly.pdbx_seq_one_letter_code
_entity_poly.pdbx_strand_id
1 'polypeptide(L)'
;MAVTGDGALTGGMVYEGLNNAGKSDVNLIVIVNHNDMSISKNVGALAKYLLSIRNKQSYVRTKQAVEKALKNTPIVGKPIAKILKTSKDTVKSTVYRNTNTTIFEDLGFIYLGPVDGHDIQALDEVLITAKTYHKPVVVHVNTVKGKGYAPAEKNPGEFHGISKFDIMTGNPEISSEDCYSTIFGRELLRLAREDERICAVTAAMKYGTGLQYFSSALKDRFFDVGIAEQHAVTFCAGLASMGKLPVFAVYSSFLQRAVDQMIHDSAIVGNHIVIGIDRAGIVGEDLSLIHI
;
A
#
# COMPACT_ATOMS: atom_id res chain seq x y z
N MET A 1 11.15 1.37 -15.58
CA MET A 1 11.00 0.65 -14.31
C MET A 1 10.32 1.59 -13.32
N ALA A 2 9.33 1.09 -12.59
CA ALA A 2 8.62 1.83 -11.55
C ALA A 2 8.80 1.09 -10.22
N VAL A 3 8.97 1.83 -9.10
CA VAL A 3 9.05 1.26 -7.76
C VAL A 3 7.87 1.80 -6.96
N THR A 4 7.12 0.92 -6.31
CA THR A 4 5.99 1.28 -5.47
C THR A 4 6.04 0.54 -4.13
N GLY A 5 5.68 1.23 -3.05
CA GLY A 5 5.49 0.58 -1.76
C GLY A 5 4.13 -0.11 -1.67
N ASP A 6 4.03 -1.10 -0.81
CA ASP A 6 2.79 -1.84 -0.54
C ASP A 6 1.67 -0.94 0.05
N GLY A 7 2.03 0.11 0.78
CA GLY A 7 1.08 1.13 1.23
C GLY A 7 0.35 1.82 0.07
N ALA A 8 1.03 2.11 -1.03
CA ALA A 8 0.42 2.72 -2.21
C ALA A 8 -0.64 1.82 -2.88
N LEU A 9 -0.53 0.50 -2.69
CA LEU A 9 -1.54 -0.46 -3.18
C LEU A 9 -2.87 -0.38 -2.42
N THR A 10 -2.98 0.40 -1.37
CA THR A 10 -4.27 0.68 -0.71
C THR A 10 -5.08 1.77 -1.42
N GLY A 11 -4.46 2.51 -2.36
CA GLY A 11 -5.11 3.57 -3.15
C GLY A 11 -5.55 3.10 -4.54
N GLY A 12 -6.53 3.79 -5.13
CA GLY A 12 -7.15 3.41 -6.42
C GLY A 12 -6.24 3.62 -7.64
N MET A 13 -5.47 4.72 -7.67
CA MET A 13 -4.65 5.12 -8.84
C MET A 13 -3.68 4.01 -9.29
N VAL A 14 -3.13 3.24 -8.37
CA VAL A 14 -2.21 2.14 -8.70
C VAL A 14 -2.92 1.05 -9.50
N TYR A 15 -4.20 0.76 -9.19
CA TYR A 15 -4.97 -0.25 -9.95
C TYR A 15 -5.36 0.25 -11.33
N GLU A 16 -5.66 1.53 -11.47
CA GLU A 16 -5.89 2.15 -12.77
C GLU A 16 -4.64 2.02 -13.65
N GLY A 17 -3.46 2.32 -13.08
CA GLY A 17 -2.17 2.15 -13.75
C GLY A 17 -1.86 0.70 -14.11
N LEU A 18 -2.05 -0.23 -13.17
CA LEU A 18 -1.82 -1.65 -13.39
C LEU A 18 -2.79 -2.22 -14.43
N ASN A 19 -4.08 -1.88 -14.36
CA ASN A 19 -5.07 -2.33 -15.32
C ASN A 19 -4.76 -1.86 -16.76
N ASN A 20 -4.32 -0.61 -16.90
CA ASN A 20 -3.94 -0.08 -18.19
C ASN A 20 -2.64 -0.73 -18.71
N ALA A 21 -1.62 -0.86 -17.88
CA ALA A 21 -0.33 -1.41 -18.25
C ALA A 21 -0.39 -2.92 -18.55
N GLY A 22 -1.17 -3.69 -17.77
CA GLY A 22 -1.23 -5.15 -17.90
C GLY A 22 -1.78 -5.64 -19.25
N LYS A 23 -2.55 -4.81 -19.94
CA LYS A 23 -3.08 -5.09 -21.29
C LYS A 23 -2.11 -4.66 -22.41
N SER A 24 -1.07 -3.93 -22.08
CA SER A 24 -0.11 -3.41 -23.05
C SER A 24 1.03 -4.39 -23.32
N ASP A 25 1.72 -4.21 -24.45
CA ASP A 25 2.95 -4.94 -24.77
C ASP A 25 4.21 -4.13 -24.42
N VAL A 26 4.11 -3.21 -23.44
CA VAL A 26 5.25 -2.39 -23.05
C VAL A 26 6.21 -3.17 -22.12
N ASN A 27 7.51 -2.90 -22.26
CA ASN A 27 8.53 -3.43 -21.37
C ASN A 27 8.53 -2.65 -20.06
N LEU A 28 7.54 -2.89 -19.20
CA LEU A 28 7.40 -2.25 -17.90
C LEU A 28 7.76 -3.24 -16.79
N ILE A 29 8.70 -2.87 -15.93
CA ILE A 29 8.98 -3.58 -14.68
C ILE A 29 8.46 -2.74 -13.53
N VAL A 30 7.53 -3.29 -12.76
CA VAL A 30 6.99 -2.71 -11.53
C VAL A 30 7.56 -3.47 -10.35
N ILE A 31 8.32 -2.80 -9.51
CA ILE A 31 8.84 -3.36 -8.26
C ILE A 31 7.88 -3.00 -7.14
N VAL A 32 7.26 -4.00 -6.53
CA VAL A 32 6.42 -3.85 -5.34
C VAL A 32 7.28 -4.13 -4.11
N ASN A 33 7.65 -3.06 -3.41
CA ASN A 33 8.39 -3.16 -2.15
C ASN A 33 7.42 -3.39 -0.99
N HIS A 34 7.40 -4.61 -0.47
CA HIS A 34 6.48 -5.05 0.57
C HIS A 34 7.19 -5.11 1.91
N ASN A 35 6.76 -4.26 2.85
CA ASN A 35 7.27 -4.24 4.22
C ASN A 35 6.16 -4.17 5.29
N ASP A 36 4.90 -4.35 4.90
CA ASP A 36 3.69 -4.30 5.74
C ASP A 36 3.41 -2.93 6.39
N MET A 37 4.12 -1.88 5.96
CA MET A 37 4.06 -0.57 6.59
C MET A 37 3.92 0.55 5.56
N SER A 38 2.97 1.45 5.85
CA SER A 38 3.02 2.85 5.39
C SER A 38 3.57 3.71 6.54
N ILE A 39 2.88 4.75 6.98
CA ILE A 39 3.16 5.43 8.26
C ILE A 39 2.72 4.54 9.44
N SER A 40 1.62 3.81 9.26
CA SER A 40 1.13 2.75 10.17
C SER A 40 1.09 1.41 9.44
N LYS A 41 0.68 0.34 10.13
CA LYS A 41 0.42 -0.96 9.47
C LYS A 41 -0.62 -0.77 8.37
N ASN A 42 -0.37 -1.38 7.22
CA ASN A 42 -1.30 -1.34 6.11
C ASN A 42 -2.66 -1.95 6.51
N VAL A 43 -3.73 -1.31 6.07
CA VAL A 43 -5.11 -1.69 6.40
C VAL A 43 -5.84 -2.31 5.20
N GLY A 44 -6.94 -3.01 5.49
CA GLY A 44 -7.84 -3.53 4.47
C GLY A 44 -7.54 -4.95 4.00
N ALA A 45 -8.40 -5.44 3.11
CA ALA A 45 -8.34 -6.80 2.59
C ALA A 45 -7.10 -7.06 1.74
N LEU A 46 -6.63 -6.04 1.01
CA LEU A 46 -5.46 -6.15 0.16
C LEU A 46 -4.17 -6.34 0.98
N ALA A 47 -4.02 -5.65 2.10
CA ALA A 47 -2.88 -5.85 2.98
C ALA A 47 -2.82 -7.30 3.47
N LYS A 48 -3.97 -7.88 3.85
CA LYS A 48 -4.07 -9.31 4.19
C LYS A 48 -3.71 -10.23 3.02
N TYR A 49 -4.14 -9.88 1.81
CA TYR A 49 -3.83 -10.62 0.60
C TYR A 49 -2.32 -10.61 0.30
N LEU A 50 -1.68 -9.44 0.32
CA LEU A 50 -0.23 -9.31 0.11
C LEU A 50 0.57 -10.10 1.16
N LEU A 51 0.17 -10.04 2.43
CA LEU A 51 0.76 -10.84 3.50
C LEU A 51 0.62 -12.35 3.22
N SER A 52 -0.50 -12.80 2.66
CA SER A 52 -0.69 -14.20 2.27
C SER A 52 0.27 -14.65 1.16
N ILE A 53 0.57 -13.75 0.21
CA ILE A 53 1.54 -14.02 -0.87
C ILE A 53 2.96 -14.03 -0.31
N ARG A 54 3.31 -13.12 0.59
CA ARG A 54 4.62 -13.04 1.25
C ARG A 54 5.02 -14.35 1.90
N ASN A 55 4.06 -15.05 2.52
CA ASN A 55 4.29 -16.28 3.25
C ASN A 55 4.32 -17.54 2.35
N LYS A 56 4.01 -17.41 1.06
CA LYS A 56 4.12 -18.53 0.10
C LYS A 56 5.58 -18.71 -0.31
N GLN A 57 6.23 -19.75 0.18
CA GLN A 57 7.59 -20.08 -0.23
C GLN A 57 7.70 -20.24 -1.76
N SER A 58 8.49 -19.33 -2.32
CA SER A 58 9.19 -19.50 -3.59
C SER A 58 8.44 -20.18 -4.75
N TYR A 59 7.45 -19.50 -5.31
CA TYR A 59 6.80 -19.84 -6.58
C TYR A 59 7.82 -19.97 -7.73
N VAL A 60 8.87 -19.15 -7.74
CA VAL A 60 9.93 -19.16 -8.76
C VAL A 60 10.75 -20.47 -8.73
N ARG A 61 11.08 -20.98 -7.54
CA ARG A 61 11.81 -22.26 -7.43
C ARG A 61 10.99 -23.45 -7.95
N THR A 62 9.68 -23.45 -7.70
CA THR A 62 8.79 -24.54 -8.16
C THR A 62 8.61 -24.50 -9.67
N LYS A 63 8.45 -23.31 -10.27
CA LYS A 63 8.28 -23.15 -11.73
C LYS A 63 9.55 -23.51 -12.49
N GLN A 64 10.71 -23.05 -12.03
CA GLN A 64 12.00 -23.40 -12.62
C GLN A 64 12.34 -24.88 -12.45
N ALA A 65 12.00 -25.48 -11.30
CA ALA A 65 12.18 -26.91 -11.07
C ALA A 65 11.31 -27.76 -12.01
N VAL A 66 10.05 -27.35 -12.23
CA VAL A 66 9.13 -28.03 -13.17
C VAL A 66 9.58 -27.84 -14.62
N GLU A 67 10.01 -26.66 -15.03
CA GLU A 67 10.55 -26.41 -16.37
C GLU A 67 11.87 -27.18 -16.63
N LYS A 68 12.73 -27.24 -15.60
CA LYS A 68 13.99 -28.02 -15.66
C LYS A 68 13.74 -29.53 -15.68
N ALA A 69 12.76 -30.02 -14.91
CA ALA A 69 12.34 -31.41 -14.93
C ALA A 69 11.74 -31.80 -16.28
N LEU A 70 10.90 -30.95 -16.88
CA LEU A 70 10.32 -31.17 -18.22
C LEU A 70 11.37 -31.13 -19.34
N LYS A 71 12.43 -30.30 -19.21
CA LYS A 71 13.53 -30.25 -20.20
C LYS A 71 14.50 -31.41 -20.10
N ASN A 72 14.64 -32.05 -18.93
CA ASN A 72 15.63 -33.05 -18.64
C ASN A 72 15.09 -34.51 -18.74
N THR A 73 13.85 -34.71 -19.18
CA THR A 73 13.28 -36.06 -19.36
C THR A 73 13.49 -36.52 -20.81
N PRO A 74 14.44 -37.46 -21.10
CA PRO A 74 14.90 -37.75 -22.47
C PRO A 74 13.91 -38.52 -23.35
N ILE A 75 12.83 -39.08 -22.80
CA ILE A 75 12.00 -40.09 -23.52
C ILE A 75 10.65 -39.54 -24.00
N VAL A 76 10.23 -38.34 -23.60
CA VAL A 76 8.86 -37.86 -23.89
C VAL A 76 8.86 -36.51 -24.64
N GLY A 77 10.02 -35.98 -25.02
CA GLY A 77 10.17 -34.58 -25.44
C GLY A 77 9.61 -34.20 -26.80
N LYS A 78 9.56 -35.08 -27.79
CA LYS A 78 9.19 -34.67 -29.18
C LYS A 78 7.71 -34.75 -29.53
N PRO A 79 6.91 -35.78 -29.14
CA PRO A 79 5.47 -35.76 -29.42
C PRO A 79 4.67 -34.81 -28.50
N ILE A 80 5.07 -34.66 -27.23
CA ILE A 80 4.37 -33.76 -26.27
C ILE A 80 4.62 -32.28 -26.60
N ALA A 81 5.80 -31.92 -27.08
CA ALA A 81 6.08 -30.53 -27.51
C ALA A 81 5.20 -30.09 -28.69
N LYS A 82 4.77 -31.03 -29.55
CA LYS A 82 3.86 -30.76 -30.68
C LYS A 82 2.40 -30.67 -30.23
N ILE A 83 1.99 -31.47 -29.25
CA ILE A 83 0.66 -31.40 -28.61
C ILE A 83 0.53 -30.17 -27.72
N LEU A 84 1.60 -29.81 -27.00
CA LEU A 84 1.66 -28.57 -26.17
C LEU A 84 1.64 -27.29 -27.01
N LYS A 85 2.08 -27.30 -28.27
CA LYS A 85 1.98 -26.14 -29.16
C LYS A 85 0.56 -25.87 -29.64
N THR A 86 -0.26 -26.92 -29.78
CA THR A 86 -1.64 -26.84 -30.30
C THR A 86 -2.68 -26.71 -29.19
N SER A 87 -2.33 -27.08 -27.95
CA SER A 87 -3.22 -26.96 -26.77
C SER A 87 -2.71 -25.98 -25.71
N LYS A 88 -1.76 -25.10 -26.07
CA LYS A 88 -1.14 -24.14 -25.15
C LYS A 88 -2.16 -23.27 -24.39
N ASP A 89 -3.28 -22.94 -25.02
CA ASP A 89 -4.29 -22.09 -24.41
C ASP A 89 -5.28 -22.90 -23.54
N THR A 90 -5.61 -24.12 -23.92
CA THR A 90 -6.57 -24.97 -23.20
C THR A 90 -5.92 -25.66 -21.99
N VAL A 91 -4.67 -26.12 -22.10
CA VAL A 91 -3.93 -26.70 -20.97
C VAL A 91 -3.50 -25.61 -19.99
N LYS A 92 -3.13 -24.42 -20.46
CA LYS A 92 -2.95 -23.26 -19.59
C LYS A 92 -4.20 -22.96 -18.78
N SER A 93 -5.37 -22.88 -19.41
CA SER A 93 -6.61 -22.56 -18.72
C SER A 93 -7.03 -23.59 -17.67
N THR A 94 -6.73 -24.88 -17.89
CA THR A 94 -7.12 -25.97 -16.98
C THR A 94 -6.10 -26.19 -15.87
N VAL A 95 -4.81 -26.06 -16.14
CA VAL A 95 -3.74 -26.16 -15.13
C VAL A 95 -3.62 -24.88 -14.30
N TYR A 96 -3.89 -23.70 -14.90
CA TYR A 96 -3.90 -22.43 -14.19
C TYR A 96 -5.17 -22.19 -13.34
N ARG A 97 -6.29 -22.84 -13.64
CA ARG A 97 -7.50 -22.76 -12.78
C ARG A 97 -7.33 -23.40 -11.40
N ASN A 98 -6.33 -24.26 -11.22
CA ASN A 98 -6.04 -24.90 -9.91
C ASN A 98 -4.80 -24.34 -9.20
N THR A 99 -4.10 -23.36 -9.77
CA THR A 99 -3.01 -22.65 -9.09
C THR A 99 -3.52 -21.28 -8.65
N ASN A 100 -3.36 -20.95 -7.36
CA ASN A 100 -3.66 -19.65 -6.81
C ASN A 100 -2.84 -18.57 -7.56
N THR A 101 -3.39 -18.04 -8.65
CA THR A 101 -2.83 -16.88 -9.36
C THR A 101 -2.83 -15.67 -8.45
N THR A 102 -1.89 -14.76 -8.65
CA THR A 102 -1.90 -13.47 -7.97
C THR A 102 -2.78 -12.49 -8.73
N ILE A 103 -3.30 -11.46 -8.06
CA ILE A 103 -4.04 -10.37 -8.71
C ILE A 103 -3.23 -9.74 -9.85
N PHE A 104 -1.91 -9.71 -9.74
CA PHE A 104 -1.04 -9.16 -10.77
C PHE A 104 -1.04 -10.01 -12.04
N GLU A 105 -1.07 -11.35 -11.90
CA GLU A 105 -1.18 -12.26 -13.03
C GLU A 105 -2.57 -12.16 -13.67
N ASP A 106 -3.61 -11.99 -12.86
CA ASP A 106 -4.99 -11.81 -13.36
C ASP A 106 -5.12 -10.48 -14.13
N LEU A 107 -4.35 -9.46 -13.77
CA LEU A 107 -4.24 -8.20 -14.52
C LEU A 107 -3.34 -8.30 -15.77
N GLY A 108 -2.71 -9.45 -16.04
CA GLY A 108 -1.90 -9.69 -17.24
C GLY A 108 -0.39 -9.51 -17.07
N PHE A 109 0.09 -9.25 -15.85
CA PHE A 109 1.52 -9.17 -15.58
C PHE A 109 2.17 -10.53 -15.43
N ILE A 110 3.45 -10.61 -15.74
CA ILE A 110 4.30 -11.69 -15.27
C ILE A 110 4.68 -11.38 -13.83
N TYR A 111 4.41 -12.31 -12.92
CA TYR A 111 4.76 -12.14 -11.50
C TYR A 111 6.04 -12.89 -11.17
N LEU A 112 7.01 -12.19 -10.58
CA LEU A 112 8.28 -12.72 -10.08
C LEU A 112 8.42 -12.38 -8.58
N GLY A 113 8.72 -13.37 -7.79
CA GLY A 113 8.89 -13.20 -6.34
C GLY A 113 7.99 -14.12 -5.51
N PRO A 114 7.88 -13.88 -4.20
CA PRO A 114 8.61 -12.83 -3.46
C PRO A 114 10.12 -13.09 -3.34
N VAL A 115 10.91 -12.01 -3.37
CA VAL A 115 12.37 -12.03 -3.23
C VAL A 115 12.77 -11.24 -1.99
N ASP A 116 13.82 -11.67 -1.29
CA ASP A 116 14.38 -10.89 -0.18
C ASP A 116 15.06 -9.61 -0.73
N GLY A 117 14.53 -8.46 -0.37
CA GLY A 117 15.05 -7.16 -0.81
C GLY A 117 16.35 -6.73 -0.12
N HIS A 118 16.80 -7.47 0.88
CA HIS A 118 18.12 -7.26 1.52
C HIS A 118 19.20 -8.17 0.94
N ASP A 119 18.83 -9.11 0.06
CA ASP A 119 19.75 -9.92 -0.73
C ASP A 119 19.96 -9.30 -2.11
N ILE A 120 21.06 -8.55 -2.25
CA ILE A 120 21.41 -7.82 -3.48
C ILE A 120 21.62 -8.78 -4.67
N GLN A 121 22.20 -9.97 -4.42
CA GLN A 121 22.43 -10.95 -5.49
C GLN A 121 21.09 -11.48 -6.01
N ALA A 122 20.17 -11.87 -5.12
CA ALA A 122 18.85 -12.35 -5.49
C ALA A 122 18.03 -11.26 -6.22
N LEU A 123 18.16 -9.99 -5.83
CA LEU A 123 17.55 -8.86 -6.52
C LEU A 123 18.10 -8.69 -7.94
N ASP A 124 19.41 -8.75 -8.12
CA ASP A 124 20.03 -8.62 -9.44
C ASP A 124 19.59 -9.75 -10.37
N GLU A 125 19.60 -11.00 -9.91
CA GLU A 125 19.16 -12.16 -10.68
C GLU A 125 17.70 -12.05 -11.14
N VAL A 126 16.80 -11.60 -10.26
CA VAL A 126 15.37 -11.44 -10.62
C VAL A 126 15.16 -10.28 -11.57
N LEU A 127 15.90 -9.18 -11.43
CA LEU A 127 15.81 -8.03 -12.33
C LEU A 127 16.39 -8.33 -13.71
N ILE A 128 17.50 -9.08 -13.80
CA ILE A 128 18.02 -9.59 -15.07
C ILE A 128 16.96 -10.47 -15.74
N THR A 129 16.36 -11.38 -14.99
CA THR A 129 15.26 -12.23 -15.49
C THR A 129 14.07 -11.39 -15.97
N ALA A 130 13.65 -10.38 -15.20
CA ALA A 130 12.54 -9.51 -15.57
C ALA A 130 12.78 -8.78 -16.90
N LYS A 131 14.01 -8.37 -17.19
CA LYS A 131 14.39 -7.71 -18.46
C LYS A 131 14.29 -8.62 -19.68
N THR A 132 14.28 -9.93 -19.53
CA THR A 132 14.16 -10.87 -20.66
C THR A 132 12.73 -10.99 -21.18
N TYR A 133 11.75 -10.53 -20.42
CA TYR A 133 10.35 -10.56 -20.85
C TYR A 133 10.02 -9.29 -21.64
N HIS A 134 9.30 -9.48 -22.76
CA HIS A 134 8.77 -8.36 -23.57
C HIS A 134 7.30 -8.09 -23.22
N LYS A 135 6.99 -8.06 -21.92
CA LYS A 135 5.65 -7.84 -21.35
C LYS A 135 5.79 -7.16 -19.99
N PRO A 136 4.73 -6.56 -19.47
CA PRO A 136 4.73 -6.03 -18.12
C PRO A 136 5.07 -7.11 -17.08
N VAL A 137 5.98 -6.79 -16.18
CA VAL A 137 6.46 -7.68 -15.11
C VAL A 137 6.27 -6.99 -13.76
N VAL A 138 5.74 -7.72 -12.78
CA VAL A 138 5.77 -7.33 -11.37
C VAL A 138 6.86 -8.11 -10.66
N VAL A 139 7.79 -7.42 -10.02
CA VAL A 139 8.78 -7.99 -9.12
C VAL A 139 8.36 -7.68 -7.68
N HIS A 140 7.96 -8.72 -6.94
CA HIS A 140 7.56 -8.57 -5.54
C HIS A 140 8.78 -8.76 -4.64
N VAL A 141 9.11 -7.72 -3.88
CA VAL A 141 10.29 -7.66 -3.03
C VAL A 141 9.86 -7.51 -1.58
N ASN A 142 10.34 -8.38 -0.71
CA ASN A 142 10.11 -8.29 0.73
C ASN A 142 11.26 -7.55 1.40
N THR A 143 10.91 -6.51 2.17
CA THR A 143 11.89 -5.78 2.98
C THR A 143 11.45 -5.65 4.43
N VAL A 144 12.37 -5.23 5.29
CA VAL A 144 12.11 -4.83 6.65
C VAL A 144 12.36 -3.33 6.77
N LYS A 145 11.32 -2.55 7.11
CA LYS A 145 11.44 -1.11 7.28
C LYS A 145 12.37 -0.79 8.45
N GLY A 146 13.36 0.08 8.24
CA GLY A 146 14.36 0.42 9.26
C GLY A 146 15.49 -0.59 9.41
N LYS A 147 15.63 -1.57 8.51
CA LYS A 147 16.64 -2.63 8.56
C LYS A 147 18.05 -2.11 8.82
N GLY A 148 18.71 -2.69 9.83
CA GLY A 148 20.06 -2.32 10.26
C GLY A 148 20.09 -1.32 11.41
N TYR A 149 18.93 -0.77 11.83
CA TYR A 149 18.84 0.12 12.97
C TYR A 149 17.73 -0.36 13.93
N ALA A 150 18.12 -0.99 15.02
CA ALA A 150 17.20 -1.68 15.93
C ALA A 150 16.04 -0.81 16.47
N PRO A 151 16.20 0.48 16.82
CA PRO A 151 15.08 1.34 17.20
C PRO A 151 14.05 1.50 16.09
N ALA A 152 14.49 1.68 14.84
CA ALA A 152 13.59 1.82 13.69
C ALA A 152 12.89 0.50 13.31
N GLU A 153 13.57 -0.64 13.45
CA GLU A 153 12.95 -1.94 13.24
C GLU A 153 11.83 -2.23 14.26
N LYS A 154 11.99 -1.76 15.51
CA LYS A 154 10.97 -1.91 16.56
C LYS A 154 9.79 -0.97 16.39
N ASN A 155 10.04 0.28 15.98
CA ASN A 155 9.04 1.35 15.87
C ASN A 155 9.05 2.00 14.47
N PRO A 156 8.84 1.24 13.38
CA PRO A 156 9.03 1.73 12.02
C PRO A 156 8.07 2.87 11.63
N GLY A 157 6.97 3.04 12.34
CA GLY A 157 6.04 4.15 12.16
C GLY A 157 6.59 5.47 12.66
N GLU A 158 7.25 5.47 13.82
CA GLU A 158 7.86 6.67 14.41
C GLU A 158 9.03 7.17 13.56
N PHE A 159 9.82 6.24 13.00
CA PHE A 159 10.96 6.55 12.15
C PHE A 159 10.58 6.84 10.68
N HIS A 160 9.30 6.85 10.33
CA HIS A 160 8.87 7.19 8.97
C HIS A 160 9.13 8.66 8.60
N GLY A 161 8.99 9.56 9.59
CA GLY A 161 9.22 11.00 9.41
C GLY A 161 9.68 11.60 10.74
N ILE A 162 10.73 11.01 11.35
CA ILE A 162 11.28 11.49 12.61
C ILE A 162 12.13 12.73 12.37
N SER A 163 12.00 13.74 13.27
CA SER A 163 12.90 14.89 13.35
C SER A 163 14.27 14.47 13.86
N LYS A 164 15.15 15.40 14.19
CA LYS A 164 16.45 15.10 14.81
C LYS A 164 16.27 14.21 16.04
N PHE A 165 17.07 13.17 16.14
CA PHE A 165 17.03 12.21 17.24
C PHE A 165 18.45 11.75 17.63
N ASP A 166 18.60 11.27 18.86
CA ASP A 166 19.83 10.67 19.32
C ASP A 166 19.99 9.28 18.71
N ILE A 167 21.06 9.07 17.94
CA ILE A 167 21.30 7.84 17.19
C ILE A 167 21.56 6.62 18.11
N MET A 168 22.02 6.84 19.34
CA MET A 168 22.32 5.76 20.27
C MET A 168 21.06 5.25 20.98
N THR A 169 20.13 6.15 21.28
CA THR A 169 18.90 5.82 22.01
C THR A 169 17.68 5.70 21.10
N GLY A 170 17.69 6.37 19.93
CA GLY A 170 16.55 6.49 19.04
C GLY A 170 15.51 7.52 19.51
N ASN A 171 15.76 8.25 20.58
CA ASN A 171 14.81 9.22 21.12
C ASN A 171 14.86 10.54 20.35
N PRO A 172 13.70 11.14 20.02
CA PRO A 172 13.65 12.44 19.38
C PRO A 172 14.21 13.52 20.32
N GLU A 173 14.92 14.52 19.78
CA GLU A 173 15.45 15.66 20.54
C GLU A 173 14.33 16.64 20.98
N ILE A 174 13.22 16.66 20.25
CA ILE A 174 12.07 17.54 20.51
C ILE A 174 10.84 16.68 20.78
N SER A 175 10.19 16.90 21.93
CA SER A 175 8.89 16.28 22.22
C SER A 175 7.80 16.91 21.34
N SER A 176 6.97 16.07 20.71
CA SER A 176 5.81 16.50 19.94
C SER A 176 4.54 16.69 20.79
N GLU A 177 4.66 16.70 22.14
CA GLU A 177 3.49 16.69 23.03
C GLU A 177 2.65 17.99 22.96
N ASP A 178 3.24 19.11 22.58
CA ASP A 178 2.59 20.43 22.54
C ASP A 178 2.35 20.96 21.11
N CYS A 179 2.26 20.07 20.12
CA CYS A 179 1.92 20.48 18.76
C CYS A 179 0.40 20.56 18.52
N TYR A 180 -0.02 21.35 17.54
CA TYR A 180 -1.43 21.52 17.18
C TYR A 180 -2.14 20.20 16.89
N SER A 181 -1.49 19.26 16.19
CA SER A 181 -2.04 17.94 15.89
C SER A 181 -2.38 17.16 17.16
N THR A 182 -1.51 17.20 18.17
CA THR A 182 -1.74 16.56 19.47
C THR A 182 -2.91 17.18 20.23
N ILE A 183 -2.98 18.52 20.26
CA ILE A 183 -4.08 19.25 20.89
C ILE A 183 -5.39 18.94 20.18
N PHE A 184 -5.41 18.96 18.85
CA PHE A 184 -6.57 18.61 18.03
C PHE A 184 -7.06 17.17 18.34
N GLY A 185 -6.17 16.20 18.35
CA GLY A 185 -6.55 14.81 18.59
C GLY A 185 -7.08 14.55 19.99
N ARG A 186 -6.52 15.22 21.02
CA ARG A 186 -7.02 15.14 22.40
C ARG A 186 -8.39 15.80 22.55
N GLU A 187 -8.59 16.97 21.95
CA GLU A 187 -9.87 17.70 22.01
C GLU A 187 -10.96 16.95 21.23
N LEU A 188 -10.64 16.41 20.05
CA LEU A 188 -11.58 15.59 19.29
C LEU A 188 -12.03 14.35 20.10
N LEU A 189 -11.11 13.71 20.83
CA LEU A 189 -11.46 12.61 21.71
C LEU A 189 -12.37 13.08 22.85
N ARG A 190 -12.10 14.25 23.45
CA ARG A 190 -12.95 14.82 24.51
C ARG A 190 -14.38 15.02 24.01
N LEU A 191 -14.53 15.69 22.87
CA LEU A 191 -15.83 15.95 22.24
C LEU A 191 -16.56 14.64 21.87
N ALA A 192 -15.84 13.64 21.35
CA ALA A 192 -16.42 12.37 20.98
C ALA A 192 -16.89 11.50 22.17
N ARG A 193 -16.41 11.79 23.37
CA ARG A 193 -16.95 11.18 24.60
C ARG A 193 -18.30 11.80 25.02
N GLU A 194 -18.56 13.05 24.63
CA GLU A 194 -19.79 13.78 24.90
C GLU A 194 -20.84 13.55 23.79
N ASP A 195 -20.40 13.32 22.53
CA ASP A 195 -21.29 13.07 21.39
C ASP A 195 -20.88 11.78 20.66
N GLU A 196 -21.72 10.76 20.76
CA GLU A 196 -21.49 9.45 20.12
C GLU A 196 -21.61 9.47 18.59
N ARG A 197 -22.07 10.55 17.99
CA ARG A 197 -22.14 10.70 16.53
C ARG A 197 -20.78 10.98 15.94
N ILE A 198 -19.84 11.54 16.69
CA ILE A 198 -18.50 11.91 16.23
C ILE A 198 -17.69 10.66 15.88
N CYS A 199 -17.24 10.60 14.62
CA CYS A 199 -16.35 9.57 14.08
C CYS A 199 -15.08 10.24 13.55
N ALA A 200 -13.92 9.61 13.73
CA ALA A 200 -12.67 10.09 13.19
C ALA A 200 -12.24 9.22 11.99
N VAL A 201 -11.89 9.88 10.89
CA VAL A 201 -11.44 9.26 9.65
C VAL A 201 -10.07 9.81 9.28
N THR A 202 -9.18 8.96 8.77
CA THR A 202 -7.88 9.38 8.24
C THR A 202 -7.46 8.48 7.08
N ALA A 203 -6.49 8.95 6.30
CA ALA A 203 -5.92 8.21 5.17
C ALA A 203 -4.44 7.90 5.46
N ALA A 204 -4.17 6.90 6.30
CA ALA A 204 -2.84 6.45 6.75
C ALA A 204 -2.03 7.50 7.54
N MET A 205 -2.67 8.54 8.09
CA MET A 205 -2.01 9.67 8.77
C MET A 205 -2.33 9.74 10.27
N LYS A 206 -2.72 8.63 10.89
CA LYS A 206 -3.17 8.57 12.28
C LYS A 206 -2.27 9.30 13.29
N TYR A 207 -0.97 9.08 13.20
CA TYR A 207 -0.01 9.69 14.14
C TYR A 207 0.23 11.16 13.85
N GLY A 208 0.43 11.50 12.59
CA GLY A 208 0.74 12.86 12.19
C GLY A 208 -0.41 13.85 12.36
N THR A 209 -1.65 13.38 12.41
CA THR A 209 -2.86 14.19 12.65
C THR A 209 -3.36 14.14 14.10
N GLY A 210 -2.60 13.48 15.01
CA GLY A 210 -2.96 13.40 16.43
C GLY A 210 -4.07 12.41 16.75
N LEU A 211 -4.55 11.60 15.79
CA LEU A 211 -5.67 10.68 15.98
C LEU A 211 -5.33 9.39 16.73
N GLN A 212 -4.07 9.17 17.16
CA GLN A 212 -3.67 8.02 17.97
C GLN A 212 -4.44 7.90 19.28
N TYR A 213 -4.79 9.03 19.90
CA TYR A 213 -5.58 9.08 21.13
C TYR A 213 -7.00 8.58 20.89
N PHE A 214 -7.64 9.09 19.82
CA PHE A 214 -8.98 8.69 19.41
C PHE A 214 -9.03 7.19 19.06
N SER A 215 -8.11 6.72 18.23
CA SER A 215 -8.05 5.33 17.76
C SER A 215 -7.83 4.32 18.89
N SER A 216 -7.14 4.73 19.95
CA SER A 216 -6.88 3.88 21.12
C SER A 216 -8.11 3.77 22.03
N ALA A 217 -8.86 4.88 22.19
CA ALA A 217 -9.99 4.96 23.11
C ALA A 217 -11.33 4.56 22.47
N LEU A 218 -11.56 4.89 21.21
CA LEU A 218 -12.85 4.75 20.51
C LEU A 218 -12.68 4.01 19.18
N LYS A 219 -12.22 2.76 19.23
CA LYS A 219 -11.85 1.94 18.06
C LYS A 219 -12.99 1.77 17.05
N ASP A 220 -14.22 1.63 17.53
CA ASP A 220 -15.39 1.36 16.68
C ASP A 220 -15.88 2.62 15.93
N ARG A 221 -15.34 3.78 16.27
CA ARG A 221 -15.63 5.08 15.63
C ARG A 221 -14.40 5.70 14.96
N PHE A 222 -13.31 4.93 14.86
CA PHE A 222 -12.09 5.32 14.18
C PHE A 222 -11.90 4.50 12.90
N PHE A 223 -11.69 5.19 11.77
CA PHE A 223 -11.53 4.59 10.45
C PHE A 223 -10.25 5.09 9.79
N ASP A 224 -9.33 4.18 9.53
CA ASP A 224 -8.17 4.43 8.67
C ASP A 224 -8.42 3.71 7.34
N VAL A 225 -8.53 4.48 6.27
CA VAL A 225 -8.87 3.95 4.93
C VAL A 225 -7.63 3.60 4.09
N GLY A 226 -6.43 3.74 4.65
CA GLY A 226 -5.19 3.61 3.89
C GLY A 226 -4.89 4.87 3.06
N ILE A 227 -4.00 4.76 2.08
CA ILE A 227 -3.63 5.91 1.22
C ILE A 227 -4.72 6.12 0.15
N ALA A 228 -5.91 6.55 0.58
CA ALA A 228 -7.11 6.63 -0.24
C ALA A 228 -7.98 7.84 0.15
N GLU A 229 -7.46 9.05 -0.04
CA GLU A 229 -8.10 10.30 0.38
C GLU A 229 -9.45 10.52 -0.30
N GLN A 230 -9.60 10.17 -1.59
CA GLN A 230 -10.86 10.23 -2.30
C GLN A 230 -11.92 9.36 -1.61
N HIS A 231 -11.55 8.11 -1.30
CA HIS A 231 -12.43 7.20 -0.58
C HIS A 231 -12.77 7.71 0.82
N ALA A 232 -11.83 8.36 1.52
CA ALA A 232 -12.06 8.94 2.84
C ALA A 232 -13.21 9.96 2.83
N VAL A 233 -13.23 10.87 1.85
CA VAL A 233 -14.29 11.88 1.73
C VAL A 233 -15.63 11.24 1.39
N THR A 234 -15.69 10.35 0.40
CA THR A 234 -16.91 9.60 0.05
C THR A 234 -17.44 8.79 1.24
N PHE A 235 -16.53 8.15 1.99
CA PHE A 235 -16.88 7.41 3.20
C PHE A 235 -17.45 8.32 4.30
N CYS A 236 -16.84 9.50 4.51
CA CYS A 236 -17.38 10.52 5.42
C CYS A 236 -18.79 10.99 4.99
N ALA A 237 -19.00 11.22 3.70
CA ALA A 237 -20.32 11.58 3.18
C ALA A 237 -21.37 10.49 3.48
N GLY A 238 -21.01 9.21 3.34
CA GLY A 238 -21.87 8.09 3.73
C GLY A 238 -22.16 8.06 5.23
N LEU A 239 -21.16 8.31 6.10
CA LEU A 239 -21.37 8.41 7.55
C LEU A 239 -22.30 9.58 7.91
N ALA A 240 -22.10 10.74 7.28
CA ALA A 240 -22.94 11.92 7.49
C ALA A 240 -24.40 11.67 7.08
N SER A 241 -24.63 11.01 5.96
CA SER A 241 -25.96 10.62 5.50
C SER A 241 -26.69 9.69 6.48
N MET A 242 -25.94 8.97 7.33
CA MET A 242 -26.46 8.11 8.39
C MET A 242 -26.56 8.83 9.75
N GLY A 243 -26.45 10.16 9.78
CA GLY A 243 -26.58 10.97 10.98
C GLY A 243 -25.33 10.97 11.88
N LYS A 244 -24.18 10.53 11.39
CA LYS A 244 -22.90 10.68 12.10
C LYS A 244 -22.29 12.06 11.84
N LEU A 245 -21.33 12.44 12.67
CA LEU A 245 -20.50 13.61 12.53
C LEU A 245 -19.05 13.20 12.22
N PRO A 246 -18.73 12.93 10.97
CA PRO A 246 -17.39 12.49 10.58
C PRO A 246 -16.42 13.66 10.58
N VAL A 247 -15.24 13.44 11.14
CA VAL A 247 -14.09 14.35 11.11
C VAL A 247 -12.98 13.66 10.35
N PHE A 248 -12.68 14.16 9.15
CA PHE A 248 -11.58 13.68 8.31
C PHE A 248 -10.33 14.49 8.59
N ALA A 249 -9.31 13.88 9.19
CA ALA A 249 -8.03 14.53 9.47
C ALA A 249 -6.98 14.07 8.43
N VAL A 250 -6.38 15.06 7.77
CA VAL A 250 -5.53 14.85 6.58
C VAL A 250 -4.50 15.97 6.45
N TYR A 251 -3.32 15.68 5.87
CA TYR A 251 -2.37 16.73 5.52
C TYR A 251 -2.86 17.53 4.31
N SER A 252 -2.56 18.82 4.30
CA SER A 252 -2.97 19.73 3.23
C SER A 252 -2.54 19.26 1.84
N SER A 253 -1.30 18.80 1.71
CA SER A 253 -0.73 18.28 0.46
C SER A 253 -1.47 17.04 -0.08
N PHE A 254 -2.07 16.22 0.77
CA PHE A 254 -2.81 15.04 0.35
C PHE A 254 -4.30 15.30 0.11
N LEU A 255 -4.86 16.32 0.77
CA LEU A 255 -6.27 16.69 0.59
C LEU A 255 -6.60 17.04 -0.86
N GLN A 256 -5.65 17.59 -1.62
CA GLN A 256 -5.83 17.90 -3.04
C GLN A 256 -6.32 16.71 -3.89
N ARG A 257 -6.03 15.47 -3.47
CA ARG A 257 -6.48 14.26 -4.17
C ARG A 257 -7.99 14.03 -4.07
N ALA A 258 -8.68 14.67 -3.14
CA ALA A 258 -10.09 14.44 -2.83
C ALA A 258 -11.00 15.65 -3.14
N VAL A 259 -10.52 16.63 -3.89
CA VAL A 259 -11.28 17.86 -4.19
C VAL A 259 -12.60 17.54 -4.89
N ASP A 260 -12.60 16.67 -5.90
CA ASP A 260 -13.82 16.29 -6.63
C ASP A 260 -14.86 15.66 -5.70
N GLN A 261 -14.44 14.77 -4.79
CA GLN A 261 -15.32 14.12 -3.82
C GLN A 261 -15.86 15.11 -2.79
N MET A 262 -15.06 16.10 -2.38
CA MET A 262 -15.53 17.18 -1.49
C MET A 262 -16.66 17.99 -2.15
N ILE A 263 -16.52 18.29 -3.43
CA ILE A 263 -17.55 19.02 -4.20
C ILE A 263 -18.77 18.13 -4.40
N HIS A 264 -18.59 16.95 -5.01
CA HIS A 264 -19.67 16.10 -5.45
C HIS A 264 -20.39 15.38 -4.31
N ASP A 265 -19.64 14.69 -3.44
CA ASP A 265 -20.24 13.80 -2.44
C ASP A 265 -20.65 14.52 -1.16
N SER A 266 -20.08 15.71 -0.91
CA SER A 266 -20.37 16.47 0.30
C SER A 266 -21.12 17.78 -0.01
N ALA A 267 -20.52 18.72 -0.75
CA ALA A 267 -21.08 20.05 -0.90
C ALA A 267 -22.37 20.07 -1.72
N ILE A 268 -22.43 19.42 -2.86
CA ILE A 268 -23.65 19.37 -3.71
C ILE A 268 -24.78 18.64 -2.99
N VAL A 269 -24.48 17.57 -2.26
CA VAL A 269 -25.50 16.75 -1.54
C VAL A 269 -25.90 17.41 -0.22
N GLY A 270 -25.12 18.37 0.29
CA GLY A 270 -25.35 19.03 1.57
C GLY A 270 -24.99 18.18 2.79
N ASN A 271 -24.12 17.20 2.65
CA ASN A 271 -23.62 16.39 3.74
C ASN A 271 -22.66 17.20 4.64
N HIS A 272 -22.90 17.16 5.94
CA HIS A 272 -22.02 17.82 6.91
C HIS A 272 -20.84 16.94 7.27
N ILE A 273 -19.66 17.28 6.77
CA ILE A 273 -18.39 16.69 7.14
C ILE A 273 -17.45 17.76 7.68
N VAL A 274 -16.62 17.43 8.67
CA VAL A 274 -15.57 18.30 9.18
C VAL A 274 -14.24 17.83 8.63
N ILE A 275 -13.44 18.74 8.07
CA ILE A 275 -12.11 18.42 7.54
C ILE A 275 -11.06 19.14 8.39
N GLY A 276 -10.27 18.37 9.13
CA GLY A 276 -9.12 18.84 9.89
C GLY A 276 -7.87 18.82 8.99
N ILE A 277 -7.46 19.99 8.50
CA ILE A 277 -6.31 20.12 7.60
C ILE A 277 -5.07 20.37 8.43
N ASP A 278 -4.21 19.38 8.53
CA ASP A 278 -2.92 19.46 9.19
C ASP A 278 -1.84 19.96 8.22
N ARG A 279 -0.77 20.57 8.75
CA ARG A 279 0.33 21.13 7.95
C ARG A 279 -0.13 22.08 6.85
N ALA A 280 -1.15 22.89 7.15
CA ALA A 280 -1.63 23.94 6.28
C ALA A 280 -0.78 25.20 6.45
N GLY A 281 -0.44 25.86 5.35
CA GLY A 281 0.40 27.07 5.33
C GLY A 281 1.83 26.78 4.88
N ILE A 282 2.76 27.65 5.28
CA ILE A 282 4.18 27.52 4.93
C ILE A 282 4.83 26.54 5.90
N VAL A 283 5.10 25.32 5.42
CA VAL A 283 5.79 24.26 6.17
C VAL A 283 7.10 23.91 5.45
N GLY A 284 8.18 23.77 6.22
CA GLY A 284 9.53 23.69 5.65
C GLY A 284 9.83 22.44 4.85
N GLU A 285 9.30 21.28 5.23
CA GLU A 285 9.72 19.99 4.70
C GLU A 285 8.51 19.07 4.47
N ASP A 286 7.50 19.53 3.74
CA ASP A 286 6.35 18.70 3.42
C ASP A 286 6.37 18.28 1.95
N LEU A 287 6.81 17.04 1.69
CA LEU A 287 6.93 16.47 0.35
C LEU A 287 7.71 17.38 -0.62
N SER A 288 7.47 17.27 -1.89
CA SER A 288 8.07 18.15 -2.91
C SER A 288 7.39 19.50 -3.06
N LEU A 289 6.40 19.85 -2.25
CA LEU A 289 5.69 21.13 -2.35
C LEU A 289 6.57 22.35 -2.01
N ILE A 290 7.69 22.12 -1.34
CA ILE A 290 8.70 23.16 -1.12
C ILE A 290 9.30 23.72 -2.43
N HIS A 291 9.15 23.01 -3.54
CA HIS A 291 9.69 23.38 -4.85
C HIS A 291 8.63 23.98 -5.80
N ILE A 292 7.42 24.15 -5.33
CA ILE A 292 6.35 24.87 -6.02
C ILE A 292 6.29 26.29 -5.50
#